data_30d2f9d3dd3bcfa3659a4f44b564018f
#
_entry.id   30d2f9d3dd3bcfa3659a4f44b564018f
#
_cell.length_a   1.000
_cell.length_b   1.000
_cell.length_c   1.000
_cell.angle_alpha   90.00
_cell.angle_beta   90.00
_cell.angle_gamma   90.00
#
_symmetry.space_group_name_H-M   'P 1'
#
loop_
_entity.id
_entity.type
_entity.pdbx_description
1 polymer ?
#
loop_
_entity_poly.entity_id
_entity_poly.type
_entity_poly.pdbx_seq_one_letter_code
_entity_poly.pdbx_strand_id
1 'polypeptide(L)'
;MYISKSMSIKSIVEKYPETIPVFTNIGFKGLDNPAVLQKLEEQNITLEKAMMIKKEDVDAFIPMLQQAIASVEREDEGVKEASLMGLLPCPVRIPLLEGFEKYLAENKDIKVKYELKAAYSGLGWIKDEVIDKNDIDKLADMFISAGFDLFFDKDLMGKFKEQGIFKDMTGIEKYNSDFDNENIHLKDPHGDYSMIGVVPAIFIVNKTVLNGREVPRSWADLLKPEFAKSVSLPIADFDLFNSILIHIYKLYGFEGVKNLGRSLLSNLHPAQMVEAKEPAVTIMPYFFSKMIPAKGPKEVIWPAEGAIISPIFMLTKASKAKELDKIIKFMSGKSVGDTLANQGLFPSVHPDVKNPVNGRPMLWVGWDFIYSNDMGELIKKCEETFKEGAAE
;
A
#
# COMPACT_ATOMS: atom_id res chain seq x y z
N MET A 1 -17.13 5.65 -5.12
CA MET A 1 -16.10 6.55 -5.74
C MET A 1 -16.23 7.89 -5.06
N TYR A 2 -15.24 8.32 -4.35
CA TYR A 2 -15.33 9.51 -3.49
C TYR A 2 -14.93 10.83 -4.19
N ILE A 3 -14.23 10.78 -5.32
CA ILE A 3 -14.05 11.92 -6.23
C ILE A 3 -14.42 11.50 -7.65
N SER A 4 -15.30 12.27 -8.28
CA SER A 4 -15.68 12.09 -9.67
C SER A 4 -15.52 13.40 -10.45
N LYS A 5 -15.42 13.30 -11.78
CA LYS A 5 -15.30 14.42 -12.70
C LYS A 5 -16.45 15.44 -12.57
N SER A 6 -17.65 14.96 -12.19
CA SER A 6 -18.85 15.78 -12.06
C SER A 6 -18.99 16.49 -10.73
N MET A 7 -18.18 16.19 -9.72
CA MET A 7 -18.22 16.89 -8.44
C MET A 7 -17.79 18.34 -8.59
N SER A 8 -18.46 19.27 -7.86
CA SER A 8 -18.03 20.65 -7.81
C SER A 8 -16.74 20.82 -7.00
N ILE A 9 -15.89 21.79 -7.34
CA ILE A 9 -14.68 22.09 -6.56
C ILE A 9 -15.05 22.38 -5.11
N LYS A 10 -16.15 23.13 -4.89
CA LYS A 10 -16.63 23.44 -3.55
C LYS A 10 -16.89 22.15 -2.75
N SER A 11 -17.68 21.20 -3.32
CA SER A 11 -18.01 19.97 -2.61
C SER A 11 -16.78 19.12 -2.30
N ILE A 12 -15.76 19.12 -3.18
CA ILE A 12 -14.50 18.42 -2.94
C ILE A 12 -13.74 19.06 -1.79
N VAL A 13 -13.55 20.39 -1.83
CA VAL A 13 -12.75 21.12 -0.85
C VAL A 13 -13.41 21.18 0.52
N GLU A 14 -14.74 21.32 0.59
CA GLU A 14 -15.48 21.30 1.86
C GLU A 14 -15.43 19.92 2.52
N LYS A 15 -15.52 18.87 1.72
CA LYS A 15 -15.42 17.47 2.23
C LYS A 15 -13.98 17.05 2.52
N TYR A 16 -13.02 17.53 1.72
CA TYR A 16 -11.61 17.15 1.76
C TYR A 16 -10.70 18.39 1.69
N PRO A 17 -10.59 19.18 2.79
CA PRO A 17 -9.78 20.40 2.82
C PRO A 17 -8.31 20.20 2.45
N GLU A 18 -7.79 19.01 2.68
CA GLU A 18 -6.44 18.56 2.32
C GLU A 18 -6.16 18.58 0.81
N THR A 19 -7.19 18.71 -0.02
CA THR A 19 -7.04 18.87 -1.48
C THR A 19 -6.71 20.30 -1.90
N ILE A 20 -6.88 21.30 -1.02
CA ILE A 20 -6.60 22.71 -1.32
C ILE A 20 -5.17 22.92 -1.88
N PRO A 21 -4.10 22.38 -1.26
CA PRO A 21 -2.76 22.52 -1.80
C PRO A 21 -2.61 21.97 -3.22
N VAL A 22 -3.27 20.83 -3.53
CA VAL A 22 -3.21 20.22 -4.86
C VAL A 22 -3.84 21.12 -5.92
N PHE A 23 -5.01 21.69 -5.63
CA PHE A 23 -5.63 22.69 -6.50
C PHE A 23 -4.81 23.98 -6.60
N THR A 24 -4.16 24.41 -5.52
CA THR A 24 -3.33 25.63 -5.49
C THR A 24 -2.13 25.48 -6.42
N ASN A 25 -1.52 24.31 -6.50
CA ASN A 25 -0.39 24.01 -7.36
C ASN A 25 -0.70 24.17 -8.86
N ILE A 26 -1.95 23.96 -9.26
CA ILE A 26 -2.42 24.20 -10.64
C ILE A 26 -3.07 25.58 -10.81
N GLY A 27 -2.90 26.46 -9.82
CA GLY A 27 -3.27 27.88 -9.90
C GLY A 27 -4.70 28.22 -9.51
N PHE A 28 -5.38 27.40 -8.71
CA PHE A 28 -6.58 27.81 -7.99
C PHE A 28 -6.15 28.46 -6.68
N LYS A 29 -6.60 29.68 -6.42
CA LYS A 29 -6.24 30.44 -5.20
C LYS A 29 -7.49 30.77 -4.38
N GLY A 30 -7.31 30.83 -3.06
CA GLY A 30 -8.36 31.27 -2.14
C GLY A 30 -9.46 30.24 -1.95
N LEU A 31 -9.19 28.94 -2.15
CA LEU A 31 -10.15 27.85 -1.90
C LEU A 31 -10.44 27.61 -0.41
N ASP A 32 -9.70 28.27 0.46
CA ASP A 32 -9.93 28.38 1.90
C ASP A 32 -10.97 29.47 2.25
N ASN A 33 -11.34 30.33 1.28
CA ASN A 33 -12.31 31.41 1.47
C ASN A 33 -13.71 30.97 1.02
N PRO A 34 -14.71 30.94 1.94
CA PRO A 34 -16.09 30.56 1.61
C PRO A 34 -16.71 31.39 0.47
N ALA A 35 -16.38 32.68 0.35
CA ALA A 35 -16.91 33.52 -0.71
C ALA A 35 -16.38 33.14 -2.11
N VAL A 36 -15.16 32.61 -2.18
CA VAL A 36 -14.59 32.07 -3.43
C VAL A 36 -15.27 30.75 -3.79
N LEU A 37 -15.45 29.86 -2.82
CA LEU A 37 -16.14 28.58 -3.03
C LEU A 37 -17.58 28.78 -3.48
N GLN A 38 -18.29 29.77 -2.89
CA GLN A 38 -19.64 30.11 -3.29
C GLN A 38 -19.72 30.57 -4.75
N LYS A 39 -18.78 31.42 -5.19
CA LYS A 39 -18.72 31.86 -6.60
C LYS A 39 -18.47 30.72 -7.57
N LEU A 40 -17.60 29.76 -7.20
CA LEU A 40 -17.33 28.58 -8.03
C LEU A 40 -18.57 27.68 -8.14
N GLU A 41 -19.36 27.59 -7.06
CA GLU A 41 -20.62 26.84 -7.05
C GLU A 41 -21.68 27.49 -7.94
N GLU A 42 -21.86 28.82 -7.83
CA GLU A 42 -22.80 29.61 -8.67
C GLU A 42 -22.45 29.49 -10.16
N GLN A 43 -21.18 29.36 -10.50
CA GLN A 43 -20.70 29.13 -11.86
C GLN A 43 -20.75 27.67 -12.28
N ASN A 44 -21.20 26.79 -11.40
CA ASN A 44 -21.26 25.32 -11.61
C ASN A 44 -19.93 24.75 -12.13
N ILE A 45 -18.83 25.11 -11.44
CA ILE A 45 -17.48 24.64 -11.78
C ILE A 45 -17.27 23.26 -11.21
N THR A 46 -17.42 22.26 -12.07
CA THR A 46 -17.08 20.85 -11.77
C THR A 46 -15.59 20.63 -11.92
N LEU A 47 -15.09 19.52 -11.36
CA LEU A 47 -13.69 19.12 -11.50
C LEU A 47 -13.27 19.03 -12.97
N GLU A 48 -14.09 18.43 -13.83
CA GLU A 48 -13.83 18.33 -15.26
C GLU A 48 -13.71 19.70 -15.94
N LYS A 49 -14.64 20.61 -15.66
CA LYS A 49 -14.58 21.99 -16.17
C LYS A 49 -13.36 22.73 -15.67
N ALA A 50 -13.01 22.55 -14.40
CA ALA A 50 -11.84 23.16 -13.81
C ALA A 50 -10.55 22.70 -14.49
N MET A 51 -10.40 21.41 -14.72
CA MET A 51 -9.22 20.86 -15.41
C MET A 51 -9.15 21.32 -16.86
N MET A 52 -10.28 21.36 -17.56
CA MET A 52 -10.35 21.90 -18.92
C MET A 52 -9.88 23.38 -18.99
N ILE A 53 -10.31 24.22 -18.04
CA ILE A 53 -9.89 25.63 -17.95
C ILE A 53 -8.38 25.73 -17.71
N LYS A 54 -7.83 24.84 -16.89
CA LYS A 54 -6.38 24.82 -16.55
C LYS A 54 -5.52 24.08 -17.57
N LYS A 55 -6.14 23.44 -18.57
CA LYS A 55 -5.49 22.57 -19.57
C LYS A 55 -4.77 21.35 -18.94
N GLU A 56 -5.34 20.87 -17.84
CA GLU A 56 -4.86 19.69 -17.13
C GLU A 56 -5.71 18.46 -17.48
N ASP A 57 -5.12 17.29 -17.37
CA ASP A 57 -5.82 16.01 -17.57
C ASP A 57 -6.56 15.63 -16.28
N VAL A 58 -7.89 15.61 -16.33
CA VAL A 58 -8.73 15.26 -15.18
C VAL A 58 -8.49 13.82 -14.70
N ASP A 59 -8.18 12.90 -15.61
CA ASP A 59 -7.93 11.49 -15.26
C ASP A 59 -6.58 11.31 -14.54
N ALA A 60 -5.61 12.15 -14.85
CA ALA A 60 -4.34 12.21 -14.12
C ALA A 60 -4.48 12.99 -12.79
N PHE A 61 -5.36 13.99 -12.72
CA PHE A 61 -5.51 14.84 -11.55
C PHE A 61 -6.31 14.19 -10.42
N ILE A 62 -7.32 13.37 -10.72
CA ILE A 62 -8.12 12.65 -9.70
C ILE A 62 -7.23 11.79 -8.77
N PRO A 63 -6.29 10.97 -9.26
CA PRO A 63 -5.36 10.25 -8.39
C PRO A 63 -4.55 11.13 -7.44
N MET A 64 -4.16 12.34 -7.86
CA MET A 64 -3.41 13.26 -6.99
C MET A 64 -4.29 13.78 -5.85
N LEU A 65 -5.55 14.12 -6.11
CA LEU A 65 -6.51 14.48 -5.07
C LEU A 65 -6.75 13.29 -4.12
N GLN A 66 -6.91 12.09 -4.66
CA GLN A 66 -7.09 10.87 -3.87
C GLN A 66 -5.89 10.60 -2.97
N GLN A 67 -4.68 10.84 -3.46
CA GLN A 67 -3.46 10.70 -2.67
C GLN A 67 -3.39 11.73 -1.55
N ALA A 68 -3.74 13.00 -1.82
CA ALA A 68 -3.77 14.03 -0.79
C ALA A 68 -4.77 13.69 0.32
N ILE A 69 -5.97 13.21 -0.05
CA ILE A 69 -6.99 12.77 0.91
C ILE A 69 -6.49 11.58 1.74
N ALA A 70 -5.86 10.62 1.08
CA ALA A 70 -5.37 9.42 1.74
C ALA A 70 -4.16 9.69 2.67
N SER A 71 -3.42 10.76 2.46
CA SER A 71 -2.26 11.14 3.28
C SER A 71 -2.63 11.85 4.59
N VAL A 72 -3.89 12.28 4.77
CA VAL A 72 -4.32 12.94 6.00
C VAL A 72 -4.77 11.89 7.02
N GLU A 73 -4.22 11.98 8.23
CA GLU A 73 -4.72 11.22 9.37
C GLU A 73 -6.13 11.68 9.73
N ARG A 74 -7.04 10.71 9.88
CA ARG A 74 -8.39 10.94 10.36
C ARG A 74 -8.60 10.08 11.58
N GLU A 75 -9.04 10.67 12.67
CA GLU A 75 -9.48 9.93 13.85
C GLU A 75 -10.78 9.21 13.50
N ASP A 76 -10.77 7.88 13.64
CA ASP A 76 -11.94 7.05 13.42
C ASP A 76 -12.67 6.89 14.74
N GLU A 77 -13.91 7.35 14.81
CA GLU A 77 -14.74 7.18 16.00
C GLU A 77 -15.35 5.78 16.03
N GLY A 78 -15.02 5.01 17.04
CA GLY A 78 -15.54 3.65 17.22
C GLY A 78 -16.23 3.45 18.57
N VAL A 79 -16.98 2.37 18.71
CA VAL A 79 -17.72 1.97 19.91
C VAL A 79 -17.24 0.62 20.44
N LYS A 80 -17.22 0.46 21.70
CA LYS A 80 -16.44 -0.36 22.63
C LYS A 80 -16.90 -1.81 22.81
N GLU A 81 -16.15 -2.83 22.36
CA GLU A 81 -16.00 -4.11 23.08
C GLU A 81 -14.87 -4.94 22.48
N ALA A 82 -14.71 -4.95 21.17
CA ALA A 82 -13.52 -5.44 20.48
C ALA A 82 -12.69 -4.26 19.95
N SER A 83 -11.41 -4.47 19.70
CA SER A 83 -10.53 -3.41 19.19
C SER A 83 -9.86 -3.81 17.89
N LEU A 84 -9.89 -2.90 16.90
CA LEU A 84 -9.28 -3.04 15.59
C LEU A 84 -8.29 -1.90 15.37
N MET A 85 -7.06 -2.24 15.02
CA MET A 85 -6.00 -1.28 14.78
C MET A 85 -5.31 -1.58 13.45
N GLY A 86 -4.90 -0.54 12.70
CA GLY A 86 -4.17 -0.83 11.48
C GLY A 86 -3.90 0.33 10.56
N LEU A 87 -3.24 -0.02 9.46
CA LEU A 87 -2.96 0.86 8.35
C LEU A 87 -3.66 0.36 7.10
N LEU A 88 -4.39 1.24 6.44
CA LEU A 88 -5.02 0.95 5.16
C LEU A 88 -4.22 1.60 4.02
N PRO A 89 -4.13 0.96 2.84
CA PRO A 89 -3.46 1.55 1.69
C PRO A 89 -4.06 2.90 1.34
N CYS A 90 -3.22 3.95 1.29
CA CYS A 90 -3.65 5.33 1.10
C CYS A 90 -4.70 5.53 -0.02
N PRO A 91 -4.52 4.98 -1.22
CA PRO A 91 -5.45 5.20 -2.33
C PRO A 91 -6.88 4.69 -2.11
N VAL A 92 -7.06 3.74 -1.20
CA VAL A 92 -8.36 3.09 -0.94
C VAL A 92 -8.82 3.22 0.51
N ARG A 93 -8.05 3.90 1.36
CA ARG A 93 -8.41 4.08 2.77
C ARG A 93 -9.82 4.64 2.94
N ILE A 94 -10.12 5.74 2.26
CA ILE A 94 -11.41 6.40 2.40
C ILE A 94 -12.58 5.49 1.95
N PRO A 95 -12.59 4.90 0.74
CA PRO A 95 -13.68 4.00 0.37
C PRO A 95 -13.78 2.76 1.26
N LEU A 96 -12.68 2.27 1.80
CA LEU A 96 -12.72 1.15 2.75
C LEU A 96 -13.34 1.57 4.08
N LEU A 97 -13.00 2.74 4.62
CA LEU A 97 -13.60 3.30 5.84
C LEU A 97 -15.08 3.60 5.65
N GLU A 98 -15.45 4.29 4.58
CA GLU A 98 -16.87 4.57 4.28
C GLU A 98 -17.68 3.27 4.17
N GLY A 99 -17.10 2.24 3.53
CA GLY A 99 -17.71 0.90 3.46
C GLY A 99 -17.85 0.25 4.83
N PHE A 100 -16.85 0.36 5.68
CA PHE A 100 -16.84 -0.19 7.03
C PHE A 100 -17.84 0.54 7.95
N GLU A 101 -17.85 1.86 7.95
CA GLU A 101 -18.79 2.68 8.72
C GLU A 101 -20.25 2.40 8.32
N LYS A 102 -20.50 2.29 7.01
CA LYS A 102 -21.81 1.88 6.51
C LYS A 102 -22.20 0.50 7.02
N TYR A 103 -21.28 -0.45 6.95
CA TYR A 103 -21.51 -1.81 7.46
C TYR A 103 -21.81 -1.82 8.96
N LEU A 104 -21.11 -1.03 9.76
CA LEU A 104 -21.39 -0.87 11.20
C LEU A 104 -22.76 -0.21 11.46
N ALA A 105 -23.13 0.77 10.65
CA ALA A 105 -24.45 1.43 10.76
C ALA A 105 -25.61 0.47 10.47
N GLU A 106 -25.41 -0.48 9.55
CA GLU A 106 -26.37 -1.53 9.20
C GLU A 106 -26.38 -2.70 10.20
N ASN A 107 -25.28 -2.90 10.96
CA ASN A 107 -25.10 -3.98 11.92
C ASN A 107 -24.86 -3.44 13.34
N LYS A 108 -25.87 -2.82 13.94
CA LYS A 108 -25.78 -2.11 15.24
C LYS A 108 -25.44 -3.00 16.45
N ASP A 109 -25.46 -4.30 16.29
CA ASP A 109 -25.03 -5.26 17.28
C ASP A 109 -23.50 -5.43 17.32
N ILE A 110 -22.78 -4.96 16.30
CA ILE A 110 -21.32 -4.92 16.29
C ILE A 110 -20.87 -3.75 17.17
N LYS A 111 -20.06 -4.08 18.19
CA LYS A 111 -19.42 -3.09 19.04
C LYS A 111 -17.92 -3.20 18.91
N VAL A 112 -17.31 -2.21 18.27
CA VAL A 112 -15.87 -2.17 18.01
C VAL A 112 -15.32 -0.77 18.20
N LYS A 113 -14.18 -0.68 18.88
CA LYS A 113 -13.32 0.50 18.83
C LYS A 113 -12.29 0.27 17.73
N TYR A 114 -12.16 1.19 16.79
CA TYR A 114 -11.18 1.03 15.73
C TYR A 114 -10.32 2.28 15.53
N GLU A 115 -9.09 2.05 15.08
CA GLU A 115 -8.14 3.07 14.68
C GLU A 115 -7.45 2.60 13.40
N LEU A 116 -7.93 3.09 12.26
CA LEU A 116 -7.47 2.72 10.92
C LEU A 116 -6.88 3.94 10.23
N LYS A 117 -5.55 4.10 10.31
CA LYS A 117 -4.83 5.22 9.71
C LYS A 117 -4.44 4.94 8.27
N ALA A 118 -4.02 5.97 7.56
CA ALA A 118 -3.41 5.82 6.25
C ALA A 118 -2.01 5.19 6.37
N ALA A 119 -1.61 4.38 5.40
CA ALA A 119 -0.27 3.77 5.38
C ALA A 119 0.86 4.82 5.47
N TYR A 120 0.61 6.05 4.97
CA TYR A 120 1.53 7.17 5.10
C TYR A 120 1.89 7.54 6.56
N SER A 121 1.02 7.25 7.53
CA SER A 121 1.28 7.47 8.96
C SER A 121 2.45 6.62 9.49
N GLY A 122 2.85 5.60 8.74
CA GLY A 122 3.90 4.66 9.13
C GLY A 122 3.48 3.71 10.26
N LEU A 123 4.32 2.74 10.55
CA LEU A 123 4.07 1.69 11.55
C LEU A 123 4.44 2.08 12.98
N GLY A 124 5.13 3.21 13.19
CA GLY A 124 5.70 3.59 14.49
C GLY A 124 4.69 3.49 15.62
N TRP A 125 3.51 4.12 15.46
CA TRP A 125 2.47 4.12 16.48
C TRP A 125 1.91 2.72 16.81
N ILE A 126 1.84 1.79 15.82
CA ILE A 126 1.45 0.39 16.09
C ILE A 126 2.58 -0.33 16.81
N LYS A 127 3.84 -0.10 16.40
CA LYS A 127 5.01 -0.69 17.06
C LYS A 127 5.10 -0.27 18.52
N ASP A 128 4.90 1.02 18.80
CA ASP A 128 4.91 1.54 20.18
C ASP A 128 3.83 0.85 21.02
N GLU A 129 2.62 0.66 20.46
CA GLU A 129 1.56 -0.10 21.12
C GLU A 129 1.93 -1.56 21.41
N VAL A 130 2.77 -2.18 20.58
CA VAL A 130 3.18 -3.58 20.71
C VAL A 130 4.42 -3.73 21.60
N ILE A 131 5.40 -2.82 21.50
CA ILE A 131 6.66 -2.89 22.26
C ILE A 131 6.38 -2.81 23.76
N ASP A 132 5.56 -1.85 24.19
CA ASP A 132 5.30 -1.57 25.60
C ASP A 132 4.30 -2.55 26.24
N LYS A 133 3.58 -3.33 25.45
CA LYS A 133 2.56 -4.25 25.94
C LYS A 133 3.04 -5.69 25.96
N ASN A 134 3.56 -6.13 27.09
CA ASN A 134 3.71 -7.56 27.39
C ASN A 134 2.39 -8.22 27.83
N ASP A 135 1.36 -7.42 28.06
CA ASP A 135 0.02 -7.86 28.46
C ASP A 135 -0.86 -8.00 27.22
N ILE A 136 -1.14 -9.24 26.85
CA ILE A 136 -1.94 -9.61 25.69
C ILE A 136 -3.33 -8.98 25.72
N ASP A 137 -3.89 -8.80 26.90
CA ASP A 137 -5.24 -8.25 27.07
C ASP A 137 -5.29 -6.74 26.72
N LYS A 138 -4.14 -6.08 26.69
CA LYS A 138 -4.02 -4.67 26.31
C LYS A 138 -3.73 -4.45 24.83
N LEU A 139 -3.35 -5.49 24.11
CA LEU A 139 -3.20 -5.41 22.65
C LEU A 139 -4.57 -5.30 21.96
N ALA A 140 -4.59 -4.65 20.80
CA ALA A 140 -5.77 -4.71 19.95
C ALA A 140 -6.15 -6.17 19.62
N ASP A 141 -7.44 -6.41 19.47
CA ASP A 141 -7.96 -7.75 19.21
C ASP A 141 -7.81 -8.16 17.74
N MET A 142 -7.67 -7.16 16.86
CA MET A 142 -7.43 -7.35 15.44
C MET A 142 -6.47 -6.29 14.91
N PHE A 143 -5.54 -6.72 14.04
CA PHE A 143 -4.62 -5.85 13.32
C PHE A 143 -4.78 -6.01 11.83
N ILE A 144 -4.74 -4.90 11.08
CA ILE A 144 -4.70 -4.89 9.61
C ILE A 144 -3.59 -3.95 9.16
N SER A 145 -2.55 -4.47 8.52
CA SER A 145 -1.47 -3.65 7.96
C SER A 145 -0.64 -4.46 6.96
N ALA A 146 0.09 -3.77 6.10
CA ALA A 146 1.30 -4.34 5.54
C ALA A 146 2.44 -4.23 6.58
N GLY A 147 3.55 -4.93 6.38
CA GLY A 147 4.72 -4.79 7.23
C GLY A 147 5.35 -6.10 7.67
N PHE A 148 6.43 -6.49 7.01
CA PHE A 148 7.17 -7.70 7.37
C PHE A 148 7.79 -7.61 8.77
N ASP A 149 8.38 -6.47 9.10
CA ASP A 149 9.03 -6.27 10.39
C ASP A 149 8.00 -6.30 11.54
N LEU A 150 6.88 -5.58 11.42
CA LEU A 150 5.85 -5.56 12.45
C LEU A 150 5.39 -6.97 12.81
N PHE A 151 5.10 -7.80 11.81
CA PHE A 151 4.43 -9.09 12.04
C PHE A 151 5.39 -10.25 12.33
N PHE A 152 6.64 -10.18 11.87
CA PHE A 152 7.58 -11.29 11.97
C PHE A 152 8.75 -11.04 12.91
N ASP A 153 9.04 -9.79 13.29
CA ASP A 153 10.06 -9.49 14.27
C ASP A 153 9.67 -10.05 15.64
N LYS A 154 10.60 -10.78 16.25
CA LYS A 154 10.40 -11.44 17.56
C LYS A 154 10.20 -10.46 18.71
N ASP A 155 10.69 -9.24 18.57
CA ASP A 155 10.48 -8.16 19.55
C ASP A 155 9.14 -7.44 19.37
N LEU A 156 8.46 -7.68 18.24
CA LEU A 156 7.16 -7.12 17.89
C LEU A 156 6.06 -8.20 17.92
N MET A 157 5.23 -8.27 16.88
CA MET A 157 4.11 -9.22 16.82
C MET A 157 4.56 -10.69 16.75
N GLY A 158 5.78 -10.97 16.25
CA GLY A 158 6.34 -12.31 16.17
C GLY A 158 6.43 -13.02 17.51
N LYS A 159 6.62 -12.29 18.63
CA LYS A 159 6.64 -12.85 20.00
C LYS A 159 5.33 -13.54 20.42
N PHE A 160 4.21 -13.16 19.83
CA PHE A 160 2.90 -13.72 20.15
C PHE A 160 2.53 -14.94 19.30
N LYS A 161 3.27 -15.20 18.22
CA LYS A 161 3.05 -16.31 17.31
C LYS A 161 3.19 -17.65 18.05
N GLU A 162 4.30 -17.85 18.75
CA GLU A 162 4.58 -19.11 19.46
C GLU A 162 3.54 -19.40 20.55
N GLN A 163 2.86 -18.37 21.03
CA GLN A 163 1.79 -18.47 22.03
C GLN A 163 0.43 -18.79 21.40
N GLY A 164 0.31 -18.85 20.07
CA GLY A 164 -0.93 -19.12 19.36
C GLY A 164 -2.05 -18.10 19.57
N ILE A 165 -1.68 -16.84 19.91
CA ILE A 165 -2.62 -15.75 20.22
C ILE A 165 -3.43 -15.37 19.00
N PHE A 166 -2.76 -15.20 17.86
CA PHE A 166 -3.36 -14.79 16.59
C PHE A 166 -3.49 -15.98 15.65
N LYS A 167 -4.64 -16.04 14.94
CA LYS A 167 -4.93 -17.11 13.98
C LYS A 167 -5.68 -16.57 12.77
N ASP A 168 -5.56 -17.28 11.66
CA ASP A 168 -6.44 -17.07 10.50
C ASP A 168 -7.86 -17.52 10.84
N MET A 169 -8.72 -16.55 11.07
CA MET A 169 -10.14 -16.75 11.40
C MET A 169 -11.07 -16.42 10.23
N THR A 170 -10.51 -16.25 9.00
CA THR A 170 -11.29 -15.87 7.81
C THR A 170 -12.21 -16.98 7.30
N GLY A 171 -11.88 -18.24 7.57
CA GLY A 171 -12.56 -19.40 6.98
C GLY A 171 -12.30 -19.58 5.48
N ILE A 172 -11.40 -18.79 4.87
CA ILE A 172 -11.03 -18.94 3.47
C ILE A 172 -10.04 -20.11 3.35
N GLU A 173 -10.48 -21.21 2.77
CA GLU A 173 -9.63 -22.41 2.61
C GLU A 173 -8.58 -22.21 1.53
N LYS A 174 -8.95 -21.60 0.40
CA LYS A 174 -8.05 -21.31 -0.72
C LYS A 174 -8.14 -19.83 -1.11
N TYR A 175 -6.99 -19.26 -1.38
CA TYR A 175 -6.92 -17.91 -1.93
C TYR A 175 -7.24 -17.91 -3.43
N ASN A 176 -7.41 -16.72 -3.99
CA ASN A 176 -7.57 -16.51 -5.42
C ASN A 176 -6.45 -17.22 -6.20
N SER A 177 -6.76 -17.74 -7.39
CA SER A 177 -5.81 -18.47 -8.23
C SER A 177 -4.56 -17.67 -8.62
N ASP A 178 -4.60 -16.33 -8.52
CA ASP A 178 -3.40 -15.51 -8.68
C ASP A 178 -2.37 -15.75 -7.56
N PHE A 179 -2.81 -16.31 -6.41
CA PHE A 179 -2.01 -16.50 -5.19
C PHE A 179 -1.95 -17.94 -4.69
N ASP A 180 -2.67 -18.84 -5.32
CA ASP A 180 -2.64 -20.27 -5.02
C ASP A 180 -2.55 -21.06 -6.32
N ASN A 181 -1.32 -21.21 -6.82
CA ASN A 181 -0.98 -21.89 -8.06
C ASN A 181 0.40 -22.57 -7.94
N GLU A 182 0.88 -23.18 -9.01
CA GLU A 182 2.17 -23.90 -9.04
C GLU A 182 3.41 -23.05 -8.67
N ASN A 183 3.33 -21.73 -8.82
CA ASN A 183 4.45 -20.80 -8.61
C ASN A 183 4.36 -20.02 -7.28
N ILE A 184 3.18 -19.89 -6.71
CA ILE A 184 2.94 -19.09 -5.52
C ILE A 184 1.89 -19.72 -4.61
N HIS A 185 2.22 -19.88 -3.33
CA HIS A 185 1.33 -20.30 -2.26
C HIS A 185 1.37 -19.24 -1.17
N LEU A 186 0.44 -18.28 -1.25
CA LEU A 186 0.44 -17.13 -0.35
C LEU A 186 -0.25 -17.42 0.99
N LYS A 187 -1.18 -18.36 1.03
CA LYS A 187 -1.86 -18.74 2.28
C LYS A 187 -0.86 -19.36 3.26
N ASP A 188 -0.90 -18.90 4.52
CA ASP A 188 -0.05 -19.45 5.57
C ASP A 188 -0.41 -20.91 5.88
N PRO A 189 0.53 -21.85 5.73
CA PRO A 189 0.29 -23.27 6.00
C PRO A 189 0.03 -23.57 7.48
N HIS A 190 0.47 -22.70 8.40
CA HIS A 190 0.26 -22.85 9.85
C HIS A 190 -1.01 -22.15 10.33
N GLY A 191 -1.65 -21.32 9.49
CA GLY A 191 -2.86 -20.61 9.83
C GLY A 191 -2.68 -19.58 10.95
N ASP A 192 -1.48 -19.03 11.11
CA ASP A 192 -1.19 -17.97 12.09
C ASP A 192 -1.49 -16.59 11.52
N TYR A 193 -1.34 -16.45 10.20
CA TYR A 193 -1.51 -15.19 9.49
C TYR A 193 -2.59 -15.32 8.41
N SER A 194 -3.48 -14.33 8.34
CA SER A 194 -4.37 -14.13 7.20
C SER A 194 -3.98 -12.88 6.43
N MET A 195 -4.44 -12.77 5.20
CA MET A 195 -4.18 -11.64 4.32
C MET A 195 -5.48 -11.22 3.64
N ILE A 196 -5.58 -9.95 3.25
CA ILE A 196 -6.73 -9.44 2.49
C ILE A 196 -6.37 -9.04 1.06
N GLY A 197 -5.09 -8.81 0.80
CA GLY A 197 -4.56 -8.45 -0.51
C GLY A 197 -3.06 -8.24 -0.47
N VAL A 198 -2.51 -7.74 -1.57
CA VAL A 198 -1.07 -7.48 -1.72
C VAL A 198 -0.80 -6.15 -2.41
N VAL A 199 0.38 -5.60 -2.16
CA VAL A 199 0.92 -4.41 -2.84
C VAL A 199 2.02 -4.87 -3.80
N PRO A 200 1.78 -4.92 -5.12
CA PRO A 200 2.83 -5.30 -6.08
C PRO A 200 3.77 -4.13 -6.38
N ALA A 201 5.08 -4.38 -6.40
CA ALA A 201 6.11 -3.45 -6.86
C ALA A 201 6.34 -3.60 -8.36
N ILE A 202 6.24 -2.50 -9.09
CA ILE A 202 6.47 -2.42 -10.54
C ILE A 202 7.55 -1.40 -10.87
N PHE A 203 8.02 -1.39 -12.13
CA PHE A 203 8.93 -0.37 -12.62
C PHE A 203 8.19 0.63 -13.50
N ILE A 204 8.52 1.90 -13.31
CA ILE A 204 8.22 2.97 -14.26
C ILE A 204 9.55 3.38 -14.88
N VAL A 205 9.73 3.12 -16.17
CA VAL A 205 10.97 3.40 -16.89
C VAL A 205 10.83 4.68 -17.71
N ASN A 206 11.69 5.65 -17.45
CA ASN A 206 11.78 6.88 -18.23
C ASN A 206 12.76 6.71 -19.39
N LYS A 207 12.25 6.49 -20.59
CA LYS A 207 13.06 6.21 -21.78
C LYS A 207 13.96 7.39 -22.21
N THR A 208 13.63 8.63 -21.82
CA THR A 208 14.43 9.80 -22.20
C THR A 208 15.77 9.89 -21.48
N VAL A 209 15.90 9.22 -20.34
CA VAL A 209 17.13 9.26 -19.51
C VAL A 209 17.85 7.91 -19.44
N LEU A 210 17.45 6.95 -20.27
CA LEU A 210 18.17 5.67 -20.39
C LEU A 210 19.56 5.83 -21.00
N ASN A 211 19.78 6.89 -21.81
CA ASN A 211 21.10 7.19 -22.40
C ASN A 211 21.70 6.01 -23.17
N GLY A 212 20.90 5.34 -24.00
CA GLY A 212 21.32 4.19 -24.81
C GLY A 212 21.30 2.84 -24.08
N ARG A 213 21.00 2.81 -22.76
CA ARG A 213 20.79 1.55 -22.04
C ARG A 213 19.49 0.88 -22.49
N GLU A 214 19.47 -0.44 -22.43
CA GLU A 214 18.24 -1.19 -22.67
C GLU A 214 17.20 -0.94 -21.56
N VAL A 215 15.92 -1.07 -21.92
CA VAL A 215 14.82 -0.99 -20.96
C VAL A 215 14.93 -2.17 -19.99
N PRO A 216 15.12 -1.95 -18.67
CA PRO A 216 15.22 -3.02 -17.70
C PRO A 216 13.86 -3.70 -17.56
N ARG A 217 13.85 -5.03 -17.62
CA ARG A 217 12.65 -5.86 -17.57
C ARG A 217 12.65 -6.87 -16.43
N SER A 218 13.75 -6.94 -15.71
CA SER A 218 13.97 -7.89 -14.60
C SER A 218 14.56 -7.19 -13.39
N TRP A 219 14.38 -7.77 -12.22
CA TRP A 219 15.06 -7.30 -11.00
C TRP A 219 16.57 -7.38 -11.14
N ALA A 220 17.08 -8.43 -11.80
CA ALA A 220 18.50 -8.58 -12.09
C ALA A 220 19.07 -7.42 -12.92
N ASP A 221 18.28 -6.85 -13.83
CA ASP A 221 18.74 -5.73 -14.65
C ASP A 221 19.10 -4.51 -13.80
N LEU A 222 18.31 -4.24 -12.76
CA LEU A 222 18.51 -3.09 -11.87
C LEU A 222 19.78 -3.21 -11.00
N LEU A 223 20.30 -4.42 -10.86
CA LEU A 223 21.51 -4.69 -10.05
C LEU A 223 22.80 -4.55 -10.86
N LYS A 224 22.71 -4.32 -12.18
CA LYS A 224 23.86 -4.14 -13.06
C LYS A 224 24.53 -2.78 -12.82
N PRO A 225 25.86 -2.68 -12.96
CA PRO A 225 26.61 -1.42 -12.76
C PRO A 225 26.09 -0.24 -13.61
N GLU A 226 25.53 -0.53 -14.78
CA GLU A 226 24.97 0.50 -15.69
C GLU A 226 23.76 1.25 -15.10
N PHE A 227 23.11 0.68 -14.09
CA PHE A 227 22.00 1.33 -13.38
C PHE A 227 22.43 2.00 -12.06
N ALA A 228 23.74 2.08 -11.76
CA ALA A 228 24.22 2.84 -10.62
C ALA A 228 23.69 4.29 -10.65
N LYS A 229 23.22 4.78 -9.49
CA LYS A 229 22.63 6.13 -9.33
C LYS A 229 21.55 6.46 -10.38
N SER A 230 20.70 5.49 -10.72
CA SER A 230 19.69 5.63 -11.78
C SER A 230 18.28 5.25 -11.35
N VAL A 231 18.13 4.67 -10.15
CA VAL A 231 16.87 4.10 -9.66
C VAL A 231 16.33 4.92 -8.49
N SER A 232 15.04 5.24 -8.52
CA SER A 232 14.31 5.76 -7.37
C SER A 232 13.55 4.62 -6.69
N LEU A 233 13.69 4.51 -5.37
CA LEU A 233 13.16 3.43 -4.53
C LEU A 233 12.16 3.97 -3.51
N PRO A 234 11.10 3.21 -3.16
CA PRO A 234 10.07 3.64 -2.22
C PRO A 234 10.53 3.45 -0.77
N ILE A 235 11.69 4.02 -0.38
CA ILE A 235 12.29 3.84 0.95
C ILE A 235 11.37 4.36 2.06
N ALA A 236 10.58 5.41 1.77
CA ALA A 236 9.61 5.95 2.72
C ALA A 236 8.35 5.07 2.88
N ASP A 237 8.13 4.13 1.96
CA ASP A 237 7.12 3.08 2.06
C ASP A 237 7.81 1.83 2.61
N PHE A 238 8.06 1.83 3.92
CA PHE A 238 8.86 0.80 4.60
C PHE A 238 8.37 -0.62 4.31
N ASP A 239 7.08 -0.82 4.21
CA ASP A 239 6.49 -2.14 4.01
C ASP A 239 6.85 -2.73 2.65
N LEU A 240 6.73 -1.93 1.59
CA LEU A 240 7.11 -2.34 0.26
C LEU A 240 8.62 -2.40 0.11
N PHE A 241 9.33 -1.46 0.72
CA PHE A 241 10.79 -1.43 0.66
C PHE A 241 11.41 -2.66 1.34
N ASN A 242 10.95 -3.03 2.53
CA ASN A 242 11.41 -4.23 3.22
C ASN A 242 11.11 -5.50 2.43
N SER A 243 9.93 -5.56 1.82
CA SER A 243 9.60 -6.66 0.91
C SER A 243 10.59 -6.77 -0.25
N ILE A 244 10.94 -5.63 -0.89
CA ILE A 244 11.94 -5.60 -1.97
C ILE A 244 13.30 -6.10 -1.46
N LEU A 245 13.78 -5.60 -0.34
CA LEU A 245 15.08 -6.00 0.23
C LEU A 245 15.16 -7.51 0.49
N ILE A 246 14.13 -8.07 1.13
CA ILE A 246 14.07 -9.50 1.46
C ILE A 246 14.07 -10.36 0.19
N HIS A 247 13.29 -9.97 -0.83
CA HIS A 247 13.24 -10.73 -2.08
C HIS A 247 14.55 -10.65 -2.86
N ILE A 248 15.17 -9.45 -2.94
CA ILE A 248 16.49 -9.30 -3.56
C ILE A 248 17.54 -10.10 -2.81
N TYR A 249 17.51 -10.12 -1.48
CA TYR A 249 18.38 -10.98 -0.69
C TYR A 249 18.15 -12.46 -1.01
N LYS A 250 16.90 -12.92 -1.04
CA LYS A 250 16.58 -14.31 -1.35
C LYS A 250 17.09 -14.73 -2.73
N LEU A 251 16.98 -13.86 -3.73
CA LEU A 251 17.35 -14.16 -5.12
C LEU A 251 18.86 -13.99 -5.40
N TYR A 252 19.50 -12.99 -4.78
CA TYR A 252 20.84 -12.54 -5.18
C TYR A 252 21.79 -12.33 -3.99
N GLY A 253 21.40 -12.70 -2.77
CA GLY A 253 22.20 -12.54 -1.55
C GLY A 253 22.45 -11.07 -1.17
N PHE A 254 23.33 -10.86 -0.21
CA PHE A 254 23.71 -9.51 0.25
C PHE A 254 24.39 -8.68 -0.83
N GLU A 255 25.13 -9.31 -1.77
CA GLU A 255 25.69 -8.55 -2.90
C GLU A 255 24.60 -7.96 -3.80
N GLY A 256 23.52 -8.69 -4.02
CA GLY A 256 22.32 -8.16 -4.72
C GLY A 256 21.72 -6.96 -3.99
N VAL A 257 21.58 -7.04 -2.66
CA VAL A 257 21.09 -5.93 -1.83
C VAL A 257 22.03 -4.72 -1.89
N LYS A 258 23.33 -4.94 -1.85
CA LYS A 258 24.34 -3.90 -1.99
C LYS A 258 24.29 -3.22 -3.36
N ASN A 259 24.14 -4.02 -4.43
CA ASN A 259 24.00 -3.50 -5.80
C ASN A 259 22.70 -2.70 -5.97
N LEU A 260 21.61 -3.11 -5.32
CA LEU A 260 20.38 -2.31 -5.28
C LEU A 260 20.63 -0.97 -4.57
N GLY A 261 21.44 -0.94 -3.50
CA GLY A 261 21.89 0.28 -2.85
C GLY A 261 22.67 1.18 -3.82
N ARG A 262 23.66 0.64 -4.55
CA ARG A 262 24.42 1.37 -5.57
C ARG A 262 23.54 1.99 -6.66
N SER A 263 22.42 1.35 -6.99
CA SER A 263 21.49 1.87 -7.99
C SER A 263 20.70 3.10 -7.52
N LEU A 264 20.62 3.35 -6.21
CA LEU A 264 19.83 4.43 -5.63
C LEU A 264 20.27 5.81 -6.13
N LEU A 265 19.36 6.52 -6.80
CA LEU A 265 19.51 7.92 -7.17
C LEU A 265 18.81 8.84 -6.17
N SER A 266 17.59 8.50 -5.77
CA SER A 266 16.77 9.36 -4.93
C SER A 266 15.78 8.56 -4.09
N ASN A 267 15.44 9.15 -2.95
CA ASN A 267 14.39 8.68 -2.05
C ASN A 267 13.29 9.74 -2.02
N LEU A 268 12.25 9.54 -2.80
CA LEU A 268 11.09 10.43 -2.88
C LEU A 268 9.84 9.68 -2.47
N HIS A 269 8.83 10.41 -2.00
CA HIS A 269 7.50 9.84 -1.83
C HIS A 269 6.95 9.37 -3.20
N PRO A 270 6.28 8.20 -3.31
CA PRO A 270 5.81 7.66 -4.59
C PRO A 270 5.03 8.65 -5.47
N ALA A 271 4.21 9.53 -4.89
CA ALA A 271 3.51 10.56 -5.65
C ALA A 271 4.46 11.58 -6.32
N GLN A 272 5.57 11.92 -5.66
CA GLN A 272 6.62 12.79 -6.24
C GLN A 272 7.45 12.05 -7.29
N MET A 273 7.64 10.75 -7.12
CA MET A 273 8.38 9.92 -8.06
C MET A 273 7.72 9.85 -9.44
N VAL A 274 6.39 9.90 -9.51
CA VAL A 274 5.65 9.87 -10.79
C VAL A 274 6.09 11.02 -11.69
N GLU A 275 6.29 12.21 -11.13
CA GLU A 275 6.67 13.42 -11.87
C GLU A 275 8.20 13.59 -12.02
N ALA A 276 8.99 12.87 -11.23
CA ALA A 276 10.44 12.99 -11.28
C ALA A 276 10.98 12.69 -12.69
N LYS A 277 11.87 13.57 -13.16
CA LYS A 277 12.44 13.51 -14.53
C LYS A 277 13.78 12.78 -14.57
N GLU A 278 14.52 12.77 -13.47
CA GLU A 278 15.89 12.30 -13.43
C GLU A 278 16.06 10.77 -13.32
N PRO A 279 15.23 10.02 -12.53
CA PRO A 279 15.43 8.57 -12.45
C PRO A 279 15.15 7.90 -13.80
N ALA A 280 16.06 7.01 -14.21
CA ALA A 280 15.81 6.14 -15.37
C ALA A 280 14.74 5.11 -15.02
N VAL A 281 14.72 4.65 -13.78
CA VAL A 281 13.73 3.69 -13.27
C VAL A 281 13.19 4.17 -11.94
N THR A 282 11.89 4.07 -11.77
CA THR A 282 11.24 4.28 -10.47
C THR A 282 10.52 3.00 -10.07
N ILE A 283 10.83 2.45 -8.91
CA ILE A 283 10.12 1.30 -8.32
C ILE A 283 9.01 1.85 -7.42
N MET A 284 7.78 1.40 -7.63
CA MET A 284 6.63 1.89 -6.89
C MET A 284 5.47 0.89 -6.87
N PRO A 285 4.49 1.09 -5.95
CA PRO A 285 3.26 0.31 -5.95
C PRO A 285 2.52 0.38 -7.30
N TYR A 286 1.93 -0.73 -7.71
CA TYR A 286 1.20 -0.85 -8.99
C TYR A 286 0.11 0.20 -9.17
N PHE A 287 -0.50 0.69 -8.10
CA PHE A 287 -1.48 1.78 -8.13
C PHE A 287 -1.02 2.97 -8.98
N PHE A 288 0.23 3.37 -8.83
CA PHE A 288 0.79 4.56 -9.49
C PHE A 288 0.92 4.42 -11.00
N SER A 289 0.78 3.20 -11.56
CA SER A 289 0.70 3.01 -13.00
C SER A 289 -0.48 3.76 -13.63
N LYS A 290 -1.56 4.01 -12.86
CA LYS A 290 -2.71 4.83 -13.30
C LYS A 290 -2.35 6.27 -13.62
N MET A 291 -1.26 6.77 -13.05
CA MET A 291 -0.80 8.16 -13.23
C MET A 291 0.17 8.30 -14.43
N ILE A 292 0.54 7.19 -15.07
CA ILE A 292 1.45 7.20 -16.22
C ILE A 292 0.62 7.28 -17.51
N PRO A 293 0.75 8.36 -18.30
CA PRO A 293 0.04 8.49 -19.56
C PRO A 293 0.40 7.35 -20.53
N ALA A 294 -0.59 6.81 -21.21
CA ALA A 294 -0.39 5.75 -22.22
C ALA A 294 0.54 6.18 -23.37
N LYS A 295 0.59 7.49 -23.65
CA LYS A 295 1.51 8.08 -24.64
C LYS A 295 2.47 9.01 -23.90
N GLY A 296 3.76 8.71 -23.94
CA GLY A 296 4.76 9.51 -23.25
C GLY A 296 6.12 8.81 -23.18
N PRO A 297 7.09 9.45 -22.52
CA PRO A 297 8.43 8.90 -22.38
C PRO A 297 8.52 7.80 -21.30
N LYS A 298 7.54 7.72 -20.41
CA LYS A 298 7.51 6.74 -19.32
C LYS A 298 6.74 5.50 -19.73
N GLU A 299 7.28 4.34 -19.39
CA GLU A 299 6.71 3.02 -19.67
C GLU A 299 6.54 2.24 -18.36
N VAL A 300 5.36 1.65 -18.19
CA VAL A 300 5.07 0.75 -17.07
C VAL A 300 5.58 -0.64 -17.42
N ILE A 301 6.51 -1.15 -16.61
CA ILE A 301 7.08 -2.49 -16.77
C ILE A 301 6.68 -3.35 -15.58
N TRP A 302 6.07 -4.48 -15.87
CA TRP A 302 5.92 -5.58 -14.91
C TRP A 302 7.17 -6.45 -14.99
N PRO A 303 7.93 -6.63 -13.91
CA PRO A 303 9.16 -7.42 -13.95
C PRO A 303 8.93 -8.84 -14.45
N ALA A 304 9.85 -9.36 -15.26
CA ALA A 304 9.70 -10.65 -15.94
C ALA A 304 9.61 -11.83 -14.95
N GLU A 305 10.38 -11.76 -13.86
CA GLU A 305 10.32 -12.77 -12.79
C GLU A 305 9.04 -12.67 -11.96
N GLY A 306 8.38 -11.52 -12.00
CA GLY A 306 7.20 -11.16 -11.24
C GLY A 306 7.36 -9.87 -10.46
N ALA A 307 6.24 -9.21 -10.19
CA ALA A 307 6.20 -8.10 -9.25
C ALA A 307 6.43 -8.63 -7.83
N ILE A 308 7.38 -8.07 -7.11
CA ILE A 308 7.56 -8.35 -5.68
C ILE A 308 6.32 -7.85 -4.94
N ILE A 309 5.74 -8.69 -4.09
CA ILE A 309 4.54 -8.36 -3.34
C ILE A 309 4.83 -8.13 -1.86
N SER A 310 4.20 -7.10 -1.29
CA SER A 310 4.06 -6.91 0.15
C SER A 310 2.63 -7.23 0.54
N PRO A 311 2.39 -8.28 1.35
CA PRO A 311 1.05 -8.64 1.79
C PRO A 311 0.44 -7.61 2.75
N ILE A 312 -0.88 -7.46 2.66
CA ILE A 312 -1.68 -6.74 3.65
C ILE A 312 -2.22 -7.80 4.61
N PHE A 313 -1.57 -7.92 5.75
CA PHE A 313 -1.91 -8.90 6.77
C PHE A 313 -3.15 -8.48 7.57
N MET A 314 -3.87 -9.48 8.05
CA MET A 314 -4.94 -9.35 9.01
C MET A 314 -4.73 -10.41 10.11
N LEU A 315 -4.40 -9.96 11.31
CA LEU A 315 -4.22 -10.82 12.47
C LEU A 315 -5.40 -10.66 13.42
N THR A 316 -5.97 -11.78 13.87
CA THR A 316 -7.11 -11.78 14.78
C THR A 316 -6.79 -12.63 15.99
N LYS A 317 -7.02 -12.10 17.20
CA LYS A 317 -6.94 -12.92 18.42
C LYS A 317 -7.94 -14.07 18.34
N ALA A 318 -7.48 -15.29 18.48
CA ALA A 318 -8.33 -16.48 18.42
C ALA A 318 -9.41 -16.48 19.51
N SER A 319 -9.10 -15.92 20.69
CA SER A 319 -10.05 -15.76 21.79
C SER A 319 -11.20 -14.79 21.52
N LYS A 320 -11.06 -13.92 20.50
CA LYS A 320 -12.03 -12.89 20.12
C LYS A 320 -12.75 -13.19 18.79
N ALA A 321 -12.55 -14.38 18.26
CA ALA A 321 -13.10 -14.77 16.95
C ALA A 321 -14.62 -14.62 16.84
N LYS A 322 -15.36 -14.89 17.94
CA LYS A 322 -16.83 -14.78 17.96
C LYS A 322 -17.29 -13.33 17.93
N GLU A 323 -16.67 -12.48 18.73
CA GLU A 323 -16.98 -11.05 18.80
C GLU A 323 -16.63 -10.34 17.50
N LEU A 324 -15.57 -10.78 16.83
CA LEU A 324 -15.05 -10.23 15.58
C LEU A 324 -15.61 -10.89 14.32
N ASP A 325 -16.38 -11.96 14.39
CA ASP A 325 -16.82 -12.78 13.24
C ASP A 325 -17.38 -11.93 12.08
N LYS A 326 -18.26 -10.99 12.38
CA LYS A 326 -18.83 -10.11 11.36
C LYS A 326 -17.79 -9.15 10.76
N ILE A 327 -16.87 -8.64 11.57
CA ILE A 327 -15.79 -7.76 11.11
C ILE A 327 -14.80 -8.53 10.26
N ILE A 328 -14.41 -9.74 10.67
CA ILE A 328 -13.53 -10.63 9.91
C ILE A 328 -14.14 -10.90 8.52
N LYS A 329 -15.42 -11.30 8.48
CA LYS A 329 -16.15 -11.57 7.23
C LYS A 329 -16.28 -10.34 6.34
N PHE A 330 -16.44 -9.16 6.93
CA PHE A 330 -16.44 -7.91 6.16
C PHE A 330 -15.06 -7.62 5.58
N MET A 331 -14.01 -7.59 6.42
CA MET A 331 -12.65 -7.21 6.02
C MET A 331 -12.03 -8.20 5.04
N SER A 332 -12.28 -9.51 5.19
CA SER A 332 -11.84 -10.55 4.24
C SER A 332 -12.81 -10.77 3.09
N GLY A 333 -13.95 -10.06 3.07
CA GLY A 333 -15.03 -10.30 2.12
C GLY A 333 -14.80 -9.70 0.73
N LYS A 334 -15.60 -10.16 -0.23
CA LYS A 334 -15.51 -9.77 -1.64
C LYS A 334 -15.60 -8.26 -1.85
N SER A 335 -16.44 -7.55 -1.09
CA SER A 335 -16.62 -6.08 -1.24
C SER A 335 -15.33 -5.32 -0.95
N VAL A 336 -14.64 -5.67 0.13
CA VAL A 336 -13.32 -5.11 0.46
C VAL A 336 -12.30 -5.52 -0.60
N GLY A 337 -12.31 -6.79 -1.00
CA GLY A 337 -11.45 -7.30 -2.06
C GLY A 337 -11.63 -6.58 -3.41
N ASP A 338 -12.87 -6.32 -3.82
CA ASP A 338 -13.17 -5.57 -5.04
C ASP A 338 -12.67 -4.10 -4.95
N THR A 339 -12.80 -3.49 -3.77
CA THR A 339 -12.29 -2.13 -3.53
C THR A 339 -10.76 -2.10 -3.63
N LEU A 340 -10.07 -3.03 -2.96
CA LEU A 340 -8.62 -3.16 -3.05
C LEU A 340 -8.16 -3.36 -4.50
N ALA A 341 -8.71 -4.36 -5.19
CA ALA A 341 -8.27 -4.75 -6.52
C ALA A 341 -8.58 -3.69 -7.59
N ASN A 342 -9.81 -3.17 -7.63
CA ASN A 342 -10.28 -2.36 -8.76
C ASN A 342 -10.05 -0.86 -8.54
N GLN A 343 -10.10 -0.38 -7.30
CA GLN A 343 -9.83 1.03 -7.02
C GLN A 343 -8.35 1.30 -6.71
N GLY A 344 -7.69 0.37 -5.97
CA GLY A 344 -6.32 0.51 -5.52
C GLY A 344 -5.27 -0.19 -6.36
N LEU A 345 -5.66 -1.08 -7.28
CA LEU A 345 -4.72 -2.01 -7.92
C LEU A 345 -3.88 -2.79 -6.89
N PHE A 346 -4.50 -3.12 -5.76
CA PHE A 346 -4.01 -4.02 -4.74
C PHE A 346 -4.72 -5.37 -4.90
N PRO A 347 -4.14 -6.34 -5.60
CA PRO A 347 -4.79 -7.62 -5.85
C PRO A 347 -5.25 -8.28 -4.56
N SER A 348 -6.51 -8.68 -4.52
CA SER A 348 -7.14 -9.31 -3.36
C SER A 348 -6.92 -10.81 -3.35
N VAL A 349 -6.74 -11.38 -2.17
CA VAL A 349 -6.65 -12.83 -1.99
C VAL A 349 -8.01 -13.54 -2.02
N HIS A 350 -9.12 -12.78 -1.96
CA HIS A 350 -10.45 -13.36 -1.95
C HIS A 350 -10.72 -14.17 -3.24
N PRO A 351 -11.19 -15.43 -3.16
CA PRO A 351 -11.30 -16.32 -4.31
C PRO A 351 -12.19 -15.80 -5.45
N ASP A 352 -13.26 -15.06 -5.12
CA ASP A 352 -14.23 -14.56 -6.10
C ASP A 352 -13.92 -13.16 -6.63
N VAL A 353 -12.77 -12.57 -6.29
CA VAL A 353 -12.35 -11.26 -6.80
C VAL A 353 -11.59 -11.44 -8.09
N LYS A 354 -11.97 -10.69 -9.12
CA LYS A 354 -11.21 -10.61 -10.36
C LYS A 354 -10.13 -9.53 -10.24
N ASN A 355 -8.91 -9.96 -10.06
CA ASN A 355 -7.77 -9.05 -9.95
C ASN A 355 -7.33 -8.49 -11.32
N PRO A 356 -6.90 -7.23 -11.40
CA PRO A 356 -6.44 -6.59 -12.64
C PRO A 356 -4.98 -6.94 -12.98
N VAL A 357 -4.55 -8.17 -12.69
CA VAL A 357 -3.16 -8.63 -12.93
C VAL A 357 -2.98 -9.35 -14.27
N ASN A 358 -4.07 -9.83 -14.88
CA ASN A 358 -4.07 -10.44 -16.22
C ASN A 358 -3.05 -11.57 -16.37
N GLY A 359 -2.90 -12.44 -15.37
CA GLY A 359 -1.97 -13.56 -15.37
C GLY A 359 -0.48 -13.16 -15.26
N ARG A 360 -0.17 -11.91 -14.98
CA ARG A 360 1.21 -11.45 -14.77
C ARG A 360 1.78 -12.08 -13.50
N PRO A 361 3.04 -12.55 -13.53
CA PRO A 361 3.63 -13.25 -12.40
C PRO A 361 3.86 -12.31 -11.21
N MET A 362 3.77 -12.88 -10.00
CA MET A 362 4.10 -12.21 -8.75
C MET A 362 5.17 -13.00 -8.01
N LEU A 363 6.04 -12.30 -7.29
CA LEU A 363 7.07 -12.88 -6.45
C LEU A 363 6.66 -12.80 -4.98
N TRP A 364 6.58 -13.96 -4.36
CA TRP A 364 6.41 -14.12 -2.92
C TRP A 364 7.64 -14.76 -2.30
N VAL A 365 8.09 -14.22 -1.18
CA VAL A 365 9.28 -14.74 -0.50
C VAL A 365 9.13 -16.18 0.03
N GLY A 366 7.91 -16.62 0.26
CA GLY A 366 7.58 -17.97 0.70
C GLY A 366 7.61 -18.13 2.22
N TRP A 367 6.68 -18.94 2.71
CA TRP A 367 6.53 -19.22 4.13
C TRP A 367 7.71 -19.97 4.73
N ASP A 368 8.26 -20.94 3.99
CA ASP A 368 9.46 -21.68 4.42
C ASP A 368 10.64 -20.75 4.68
N PHE A 369 10.81 -19.74 3.82
CA PHE A 369 11.84 -18.73 4.01
C PHE A 369 11.57 -17.88 5.26
N ILE A 370 10.33 -17.41 5.45
CA ILE A 370 9.95 -16.61 6.61
C ILE A 370 10.17 -17.40 7.90
N TYR A 371 9.75 -18.65 7.95
CA TYR A 371 9.83 -19.45 9.15
C TYR A 371 11.24 -19.99 9.46
N SER A 372 12.12 -20.05 8.45
CA SER A 372 13.50 -20.51 8.60
C SER A 372 14.48 -19.38 8.97
N ASN A 373 14.05 -18.11 8.96
CA ASN A 373 14.91 -16.96 9.22
C ASN A 373 14.40 -16.14 10.41
N ASP A 374 15.31 -15.47 11.08
CA ASP A 374 14.99 -14.36 11.94
C ASP A 374 14.72 -13.12 11.08
N MET A 375 13.45 -12.84 10.83
CA MET A 375 13.06 -11.80 9.89
C MET A 375 13.44 -10.40 10.36
N GLY A 376 13.40 -10.12 11.67
CA GLY A 376 13.80 -8.83 12.22
C GLY A 376 15.29 -8.57 12.00
N GLU A 377 16.14 -9.53 12.37
CA GLU A 377 17.59 -9.45 12.16
C GLU A 377 17.96 -9.41 10.66
N LEU A 378 17.25 -10.19 9.83
CA LEU A 378 17.50 -10.22 8.40
C LEU A 378 17.17 -8.88 7.73
N ILE A 379 16.01 -8.29 8.05
CA ILE A 379 15.61 -6.97 7.52
C ILE A 379 16.63 -5.93 7.89
N LYS A 380 17.01 -5.85 9.17
CA LYS A 380 18.02 -4.91 9.67
C LYS A 380 19.35 -5.05 8.90
N LYS A 381 19.83 -6.27 8.73
CA LYS A 381 21.06 -6.53 7.98
C LYS A 381 20.94 -6.16 6.50
N CYS A 382 19.80 -6.41 5.88
CA CYS A 382 19.53 -5.98 4.50
C CYS A 382 19.52 -4.45 4.39
N GLU A 383 18.91 -3.74 5.33
CA GLU A 383 18.91 -2.27 5.35
C GLU A 383 20.32 -1.70 5.51
N GLU A 384 21.14 -2.27 6.41
CA GLU A 384 22.53 -1.87 6.60
C GLU A 384 23.35 -2.07 5.31
N THR A 385 23.24 -3.27 4.70
CA THR A 385 23.92 -3.60 3.43
C THR A 385 23.48 -2.70 2.28
N PHE A 386 22.18 -2.38 2.22
CA PHE A 386 21.63 -1.44 1.22
C PHE A 386 22.26 -0.03 1.41
N LYS A 387 22.30 0.46 2.65
CA LYS A 387 22.89 1.77 2.99
C LYS A 387 24.37 1.84 2.64
N GLU A 388 25.14 0.76 2.89
CA GLU A 388 26.52 0.66 2.43
C GLU A 388 26.64 0.84 0.91
N GLY A 389 25.83 0.11 0.14
CA GLY A 389 25.83 0.25 -1.32
C GLY A 389 25.42 1.64 -1.80
N ALA A 390 24.45 2.26 -1.14
CA ALA A 390 23.98 3.61 -1.47
C ALA A 390 25.03 4.72 -1.18
N ALA A 391 25.96 4.47 -0.25
CA ALA A 391 27.04 5.38 0.10
C ALA A 391 28.23 5.33 -0.89
N GLU A 392 28.38 4.26 -1.68
CA GLU A 392 29.36 4.12 -2.75
C GLU A 392 28.96 4.90 -4.02
#